data_8e4fa6d5f3f051fc2bd09ccf70283953
#
_entry.id   8e4fa6d5f3f051fc2bd09ccf70283953
#
_cell.length_a   1.000
_cell.length_b   1.000
_cell.length_c   1.000
_cell.angle_alpha   90.00
_cell.angle_beta   90.00
_cell.angle_gamma   90.00
#
_symmetry.space_group_name_H-M   'P 1'
#
loop_
_entity.id
_entity.type
_entity.pdbx_description
1 polymer ?
#
loop_
_entity_poly.entity_id
_entity_poly.type
_entity_poly.pdbx_seq_one_letter_code
_entity_poly.pdbx_strand_id
1 'polypeptide(L)'
;MTAQDDFTKEAMQFAPQLFSTAMRMTRNKSDAEDLVQETFIKAWRSFHTFQTGTNLRAWLYRIMTNTFINKYNSKLRKPTETELDEVEELYLYKRLGSIDQSKLSSSAE
;
A
#
# COMPACT_ATOMS: atom_id res chain seq x y z
N MET A 1 0.14 4.15 -26.78
CA MET A 1 0.16 3.94 -25.35
C MET A 1 -0.62 2.76 -24.94
N THR A 2 -0.13 2.02 -24.01
CA THR A 2 -0.79 0.81 -23.58
C THR A 2 -1.57 1.09 -22.30
N ALA A 3 -2.45 0.18 -21.97
CA ALA A 3 -3.21 0.27 -20.73
C ALA A 3 -2.25 0.27 -19.53
N GLN A 4 -1.15 -0.46 -19.65
CA GLN A 4 -0.18 -0.52 -18.59
C GLN A 4 0.55 0.82 -18.44
N ASP A 5 0.81 1.50 -19.53
CA ASP A 5 1.44 2.81 -19.47
C ASP A 5 0.51 3.80 -18.80
N ASP A 6 -0.77 3.76 -19.13
CA ASP A 6 -1.75 4.64 -18.54
C ASP A 6 -1.87 4.38 -17.05
N PHE A 7 -1.88 3.12 -16.68
CA PHE A 7 -1.97 2.75 -15.28
C PHE A 7 -0.76 3.27 -14.53
N THR A 8 0.43 3.10 -15.11
CA THR A 8 1.66 3.54 -14.47
C THR A 8 1.62 5.05 -14.22
N LYS A 9 1.20 5.78 -15.21
CA LYS A 9 1.14 7.22 -15.08
C LYS A 9 0.22 7.62 -13.95
N GLU A 10 -0.93 7.01 -13.90
CA GLU A 10 -1.90 7.31 -12.88
C GLU A 10 -1.40 6.92 -11.49
N ALA A 11 -0.79 5.76 -11.39
CA ALA A 11 -0.30 5.26 -10.12
C ALA A 11 0.83 6.14 -9.58
N MET A 12 1.69 6.63 -10.45
CA MET A 12 2.82 7.41 -10.01
C MET A 12 2.43 8.74 -9.39
N GLN A 13 1.22 9.19 -9.64
CA GLN A 13 0.75 10.41 -9.02
C GLN A 13 0.68 10.27 -7.51
N PHE A 14 0.57 9.05 -7.03
CA PHE A 14 0.46 8.80 -5.60
C PHE A 14 1.79 8.54 -4.93
N ALA A 15 2.88 8.60 -5.69
CA ALA A 15 4.20 8.31 -5.13
C ALA A 15 4.55 9.14 -3.91
N PRO A 16 4.33 10.47 -3.92
CA PRO A 16 4.68 11.25 -2.73
C PRO A 16 3.89 10.83 -1.50
N GLN A 17 2.62 10.53 -1.68
CA GLN A 17 1.79 10.12 -0.55
C GLN A 17 2.23 8.76 -0.02
N LEU A 18 2.53 7.86 -0.92
CA LEU A 18 2.98 6.52 -0.52
C LEU A 18 4.31 6.63 0.21
N PHE A 19 5.19 7.50 -0.28
CA PHE A 19 6.48 7.66 0.36
C PHE A 19 6.33 8.23 1.77
N SER A 20 5.46 9.21 1.95
CA SER A 20 5.21 9.78 3.27
C SER A 20 4.73 8.71 4.24
N THR A 21 3.81 7.88 3.79
CA THR A 21 3.30 6.82 4.63
C THR A 21 4.38 5.79 4.91
N ALA A 22 5.16 5.45 3.89
CA ALA A 22 6.24 4.49 4.06
C ALA A 22 7.27 4.98 5.06
N MET A 23 7.52 6.28 5.07
CA MET A 23 8.44 6.86 6.04
C MET A 23 7.93 6.67 7.45
N ARG A 24 6.64 6.84 7.63
CA ARG A 24 6.06 6.63 8.95
C ARG A 24 6.10 5.18 9.37
N MET A 25 5.94 4.28 8.41
CA MET A 25 5.95 2.86 8.71
C MET A 25 7.34 2.36 9.02
N THR A 26 8.32 2.78 8.24
CA THR A 26 9.66 2.23 8.36
C THR A 26 10.60 3.07 9.21
N ARG A 27 10.33 4.35 9.30
CA ARG A 27 11.16 5.30 10.04
C ARG A 27 12.58 5.32 9.53
N ASN A 28 12.76 5.00 8.26
CA ASN A 28 14.08 4.95 7.66
C ASN A 28 13.92 5.25 6.19
N LYS A 29 14.62 6.23 5.71
CA LYS A 29 14.47 6.68 4.33
C LYS A 29 14.74 5.58 3.33
N SER A 30 15.79 4.85 3.53
CA SER A 30 16.19 3.79 2.63
C SER A 30 15.12 2.69 2.57
N ASP A 31 14.63 2.32 3.73
CA ASP A 31 13.58 1.30 3.79
C ASP A 31 12.28 1.82 3.21
N ALA A 32 12.00 3.10 3.40
CA ALA A 32 10.79 3.67 2.83
C ALA A 32 10.85 3.66 1.32
N GLU A 33 12.01 4.01 0.76
CA GLU A 33 12.18 3.99 -0.68
C GLU A 33 12.01 2.58 -1.23
N ASP A 34 12.59 1.62 -0.55
CA ASP A 34 12.46 0.23 -0.97
C ASP A 34 11.02 -0.22 -0.93
N LEU A 35 10.32 0.15 0.12
CA LEU A 35 8.94 -0.24 0.28
C LEU A 35 8.07 0.34 -0.83
N VAL A 36 8.28 1.61 -1.15
CA VAL A 36 7.51 2.23 -2.21
C VAL A 36 7.84 1.60 -3.57
N GLN A 37 9.11 1.36 -3.82
CA GLN A 37 9.51 0.73 -5.07
C GLN A 37 8.88 -0.63 -5.21
N GLU A 38 8.93 -1.41 -4.17
CA GLU A 38 8.37 -2.75 -4.20
C GLU A 38 6.86 -2.71 -4.40
N THR A 39 6.22 -1.72 -3.79
CA THR A 39 4.79 -1.54 -3.96
C THR A 39 4.44 -1.28 -5.42
N PHE A 40 5.19 -0.39 -6.06
CA PHE A 40 4.92 -0.08 -7.45
C PHE A 40 5.24 -1.26 -8.38
N ILE A 41 6.28 -2.01 -8.07
CA ILE A 41 6.59 -3.19 -8.86
C ILE A 41 5.46 -4.20 -8.78
N LYS A 42 4.95 -4.43 -7.58
CA LYS A 42 3.84 -5.36 -7.42
C LYS A 42 2.59 -4.85 -8.08
N ALA A 43 2.34 -3.56 -7.95
CA ALA A 43 1.16 -2.96 -8.57
C ALA A 43 1.25 -3.09 -10.08
N TRP A 44 2.42 -2.86 -10.62
CA TRP A 44 2.63 -2.92 -12.05
C TRP A 44 2.41 -4.35 -12.57
N ARG A 45 2.88 -5.32 -11.81
CA ARG A 45 2.70 -6.71 -12.19
C ARG A 45 1.26 -7.17 -12.09
N SER A 46 0.50 -6.54 -11.21
CA SER A 46 -0.88 -6.95 -10.97
C SER A 46 -1.91 -5.97 -11.49
N PHE A 47 -1.49 -5.01 -12.30
CA PHE A 47 -2.42 -3.95 -12.69
C PHE A 47 -3.67 -4.50 -13.37
N HIS A 48 -3.52 -5.62 -14.02
CA HIS A 48 -4.65 -6.22 -14.73
C HIS A 48 -5.74 -6.73 -13.78
N THR A 49 -5.40 -6.85 -12.50
CA THR A 49 -6.39 -7.27 -11.53
C THR A 49 -7.09 -6.08 -10.89
N PHE A 50 -6.60 -4.87 -11.16
CA PHE A 50 -7.22 -3.69 -10.60
C PHE A 50 -8.48 -3.39 -11.41
N GLN A 51 -9.58 -3.19 -10.71
CA GLN A 51 -10.82 -2.92 -11.39
C GLN A 51 -10.98 -1.44 -11.62
N THR A 52 -11.11 -1.05 -12.87
CA THR A 52 -11.31 0.33 -13.23
C THR A 52 -12.55 0.85 -12.52
N GLY A 53 -12.44 2.03 -12.02
CA GLY A 53 -13.59 2.61 -11.33
C GLY A 53 -13.53 2.45 -9.83
N THR A 54 -12.61 1.63 -9.34
CA THR A 54 -12.45 1.51 -7.92
C THR A 54 -11.32 2.45 -7.51
N ASN A 55 -11.03 2.48 -6.23
CA ASN A 55 -10.08 3.44 -5.69
C ASN A 55 -8.63 2.97 -5.86
N LEU A 56 -7.94 3.55 -6.81
CA LEU A 56 -6.56 3.17 -7.10
C LEU A 56 -5.65 3.47 -5.91
N ARG A 57 -5.86 4.60 -5.26
CA ARG A 57 -5.04 4.98 -4.12
C ARG A 57 -5.16 3.93 -3.02
N ALA A 58 -6.37 3.51 -2.71
CA ALA A 58 -6.58 2.51 -1.68
C ALA A 58 -5.96 1.18 -2.07
N TRP A 59 -6.02 0.84 -3.33
CA TRP A 59 -5.46 -0.40 -3.83
C TRP A 59 -3.94 -0.40 -3.66
N LEU A 60 -3.31 0.74 -3.97
CA LEU A 60 -1.87 0.86 -3.80
C LEU A 60 -1.47 0.79 -2.33
N TYR A 61 -2.25 1.42 -1.47
CA TYR A 61 -1.96 1.38 -0.04
C TYR A 61 -2.10 -0.03 0.52
N ARG A 62 -3.04 -0.77 -0.01
CA ARG A 62 -3.21 -2.15 0.42
C ARG A 62 -1.98 -2.98 0.06
N ILE A 63 -1.48 -2.80 -1.16
CA ILE A 63 -0.30 -3.52 -1.58
C ILE A 63 0.88 -3.13 -0.70
N MET A 64 1.02 -1.85 -0.40
CA MET A 64 2.12 -1.39 0.40
C MET A 64 2.06 -1.94 1.83
N THR A 65 0.88 -1.93 2.42
CA THR A 65 0.72 -2.45 3.77
C THR A 65 1.04 -3.93 3.83
N ASN A 66 0.52 -4.68 2.86
CA ASN A 66 0.79 -6.11 2.81
C ASN A 66 2.26 -6.40 2.61
N THR A 67 2.91 -5.59 1.78
CA THR A 67 4.34 -5.76 1.54
C THR A 67 5.13 -5.50 2.81
N PHE A 68 4.73 -4.46 3.53
CA PHE A 68 5.40 -4.11 4.76
C PHE A 68 5.26 -5.23 5.79
N ILE A 69 4.04 -5.72 5.95
CA ILE A 69 3.78 -6.80 6.91
C ILE A 69 4.58 -8.05 6.55
N ASN A 70 4.58 -8.40 5.29
CA ASN A 70 5.32 -9.59 4.85
C ASN A 70 6.81 -9.45 5.09
N LYS A 71 7.35 -8.26 4.85
CA LYS A 71 8.74 -8.02 5.05
C LYS A 71 9.12 -8.15 6.51
N TYR A 72 8.30 -7.57 7.37
CA TYR A 72 8.58 -7.64 8.79
C TYR A 72 8.44 -9.07 9.31
N ASN A 73 7.45 -9.78 8.85
CA ASN A 73 7.27 -11.15 9.27
C ASN A 73 8.44 -12.01 8.83
N SER A 74 8.94 -11.73 7.64
CA SER A 74 10.04 -12.48 7.11
C SER A 74 11.32 -12.20 7.86
N LYS A 75 11.56 -10.95 8.18
CA LYS A 75 12.77 -10.55 8.84
C LYS A 75 12.79 -10.78 10.30
N LEU A 76 11.72 -10.44 10.97
CA LEU A 76 11.70 -10.49 12.40
C LEU A 76 10.98 -11.66 13.00
N ARG A 77 10.35 -12.39 12.21
CA ARG A 77 9.65 -13.51 12.71
C ARG A 77 8.57 -13.09 13.64
N LYS A 78 8.88 -12.27 14.57
CA LYS A 78 7.95 -11.81 15.55
C LYS A 78 8.19 -10.37 15.76
N PRO A 79 7.38 -9.48 15.21
CA PRO A 79 7.55 -8.04 15.39
C PRO A 79 7.37 -7.66 16.85
N THR A 80 7.95 -6.57 17.24
CA THR A 80 7.80 -6.11 18.60
C THR A 80 6.38 -5.58 18.76
N GLU A 81 5.97 -5.41 19.96
CA GLU A 81 4.66 -4.92 20.25
C GLU A 81 4.45 -3.55 19.65
N THR A 82 5.45 -2.71 19.75
CA THR A 82 5.38 -1.37 19.18
C THR A 82 5.18 -1.43 17.67
N GLU A 83 5.90 -2.31 17.03
CA GLU A 83 5.78 -2.45 15.58
C GLU A 83 4.40 -2.95 15.20
N LEU A 84 3.88 -3.87 15.99
CA LEU A 84 2.56 -4.38 15.71
C LEU A 84 1.51 -3.29 15.88
N ASP A 85 1.67 -2.47 16.91
CA ASP A 85 0.74 -1.39 17.16
C ASP A 85 0.75 -0.40 16.00
N GLU A 86 1.92 -0.09 15.50
CA GLU A 86 2.02 0.85 14.39
C GLU A 86 1.38 0.30 13.13
N VAL A 87 1.64 -0.95 12.85
CA VAL A 87 1.07 -1.58 11.68
C VAL A 87 -0.44 -1.66 11.81
N GLU A 88 -0.88 -2.03 12.98
CA GLU A 88 -2.29 -2.15 13.24
C GLU A 88 -2.99 -0.82 13.12
N GLU A 89 -2.41 0.20 13.68
CA GLU A 89 -2.96 1.52 13.62
C GLU A 89 -3.09 1.98 12.18
N LEU A 90 -2.05 1.75 11.41
CA LEU A 90 -2.05 2.14 10.02
C LEU A 90 -3.07 1.35 9.23
N TYR A 91 -3.18 0.10 9.55
CA TYR A 91 -4.12 -0.77 8.88
C TYR A 91 -5.56 -0.34 9.20
N LEU A 92 -5.80 -0.01 10.46
CA LEU A 92 -7.10 0.46 10.86
C LEU A 92 -7.44 1.80 10.21
N TYR A 93 -6.48 2.68 10.17
CA TYR A 93 -6.66 3.96 9.54
C TYR A 93 -7.06 3.78 8.08
N LYS A 94 -6.38 2.88 7.42
CA LYS A 94 -6.67 2.60 6.04
C LYS A 94 -8.05 1.99 5.89
N ARG A 95 -8.42 1.13 6.79
CA ARG A 95 -9.73 0.52 6.74
C ARG A 95 -10.83 1.51 6.97
N LEU A 96 -10.61 2.43 7.89
CA LEU A 96 -11.61 3.44 8.14
C LEU A 96 -11.77 4.33 6.92
N GLY A 97 -10.67 4.72 6.34
CA GLY A 97 -10.72 5.50 5.14
C GLY A 97 -11.38 4.74 4.01
N SER A 98 -11.18 3.44 4.00
CA SER A 98 -11.77 2.64 2.99
C SER A 98 -13.21 2.37 3.24
N ILE A 99 -13.58 2.27 4.45
CA ILE A 99 -14.96 2.01 4.75
C ILE A 99 -15.83 3.06 4.16
N ASP A 100 -15.40 4.28 4.24
CA ASP A 100 -16.15 5.34 3.67
C ASP A 100 -16.30 5.10 2.21
N GLN A 101 -15.30 4.72 1.56
CA GLN A 101 -15.37 4.50 0.18
C GLN A 101 -15.83 3.18 0.01
N SER A 102 -15.55 2.39 0.90
CA SER A 102 -15.83 1.14 0.54
C SER A 102 -17.01 0.65 1.10
N LYS A 103 -17.54 1.31 1.78
CA LYS A 103 -18.71 0.83 2.21
C LYS A 103 -19.17 0.50 0.97
N LEU A 104 -18.56 0.98 0.25
CA LEU A 104 -18.48 0.95 -0.95
C LEU A 104 -17.98 -0.28 -1.44
N SER A 105 -17.12 -0.43 -1.48
CA SER A 105 -16.64 -1.56 -2.09
C SER A 105 -16.43 -2.53 -1.14
N SER A 106 -16.67 -2.26 -0.07
CA SER A 106 -16.28 -3.10 0.81
C SER A 106 -16.71 -4.24 0.72
N SER A 107 -17.36 -3.90 0.60
CA SER A 107 -17.75 -4.92 0.53
C SER A 107 -16.79 -5.59 -0.09
N ALA A 108 -16.23 -5.11 -0.55
CA ALA A 108 -15.29 -5.76 -1.22
C ALA A 108 -14.47 -6.53 -0.35
N GLU A 109 -14.71 -6.50 0.28
CA GLU A 109 -14.03 -7.11 0.78
C GLU A 109 -14.11 -7.95 0.83
#